data_c0886d1b0865f2b6549049897efd5bc1
#
_entry.id   c0886d1b0865f2b6549049897efd5bc1
#
_cell.length_a   1.000
_cell.length_b   1.000
_cell.length_c   1.000
_cell.angle_alpha   90.00
_cell.angle_beta   90.00
_cell.angle_gamma   90.00
#
_symmetry.space_group_name_H-M   'P 1'
#
loop_
_entity.id
_entity.type
_entity.pdbx_description
1 polymer ?
#
loop_
_entity_poly.entity_id
_entity_poly.type
_entity_poly.pdbx_seq_one_letter_code
_entity_poly.pdbx_strand_id
1 'polypeptide(L)'
;MQRDILIIGCGIFGAAIAWSLGRRGLGQRVLMVDRQPPASGATSRAAGLVTQVRADPTLQALAGETLAAIELLKTHFGEDVGCHRVGALHIGPQAQQAALAHMLAVCTAAGIRGQWLDKAQVLAQSPWLAPEAFDVAAYFPDECFVDPYLLSSAYLRGAQQMGAQLRLDTRVAHIQHHTGAVTGVALEDGTVLPARTVVNAAGAWSNLLSVPLGLPLPMAPVRSQYWITERSPELTPGGPIVFMTDIRAYARPEVGALLFGARESAPAVVPPQELPENLQGFVFDRADPDGWSNLAEAFEPLCRYFPALERLGIAHYITGPSNYTPDGQPIVGASPGISGLLVASGCNGSGITYSAGVGRLIAELVCGDTPFVDASRLDPARALQTDPFDPAFLQACAHARATKSTG
;
A
#
# COMPACT_ATOMS: atom_id res chain seq x y z
N MET A 1 28.33 -2.62 18.40
CA MET A 1 27.89 -1.29 17.91
C MET A 1 26.49 -1.06 18.48
N GLN A 2 26.22 0.09 19.08
CA GLN A 2 24.93 0.37 19.69
C GLN A 2 23.89 0.55 18.57
N ARG A 3 22.72 -0.13 18.69
CA ARG A 3 21.59 0.06 17.77
C ARG A 3 20.87 1.33 18.19
N ASP A 4 20.91 2.31 17.36
CA ASP A 4 20.38 3.65 17.64
C ASP A 4 19.30 4.11 16.64
N ILE A 5 18.95 3.24 15.67
CA ILE A 5 17.81 3.42 14.76
C ILE A 5 16.77 2.34 15.08
N LEU A 6 15.60 2.75 15.56
CA LEU A 6 14.51 1.86 15.91
C LEU A 6 13.33 2.06 14.96
N ILE A 7 12.84 0.97 14.37
CA ILE A 7 11.66 0.99 13.49
C ILE A 7 10.52 0.26 14.20
N ILE A 8 9.39 0.94 14.39
CA ILE A 8 8.18 0.36 14.97
C ILE A 8 7.27 -0.13 13.85
N GLY A 9 7.06 -1.43 13.78
CA GLY A 9 6.26 -2.08 12.75
C GLY A 9 7.09 -2.81 11.70
N CYS A 10 6.78 -4.09 11.46
CA CYS A 10 7.40 -4.97 10.48
C CYS A 10 6.46 -5.28 9.30
N GLY A 11 5.55 -4.33 8.98
CA GLY A 11 4.81 -4.32 7.73
C GLY A 11 5.70 -3.90 6.56
N ILE A 12 5.10 -3.79 5.37
CA ILE A 12 5.83 -3.52 4.12
C ILE A 12 6.69 -2.24 4.19
N PHE A 13 6.23 -1.16 4.86
CA PHE A 13 7.01 0.06 4.98
C PHE A 13 8.20 -0.13 5.93
N GLY A 14 7.98 -0.71 7.12
CA GLY A 14 9.08 -0.95 8.06
C GLY A 14 10.16 -1.85 7.48
N ALA A 15 9.77 -2.93 6.79
CA ALA A 15 10.69 -3.86 6.14
C ALA A 15 11.50 -3.16 5.02
N ALA A 16 10.84 -2.37 4.16
CA ALA A 16 11.50 -1.61 3.09
C ALA A 16 12.45 -0.53 3.63
N ILE A 17 12.09 0.14 4.74
CA ILE A 17 12.94 1.13 5.41
C ILE A 17 14.20 0.46 5.96
N ALA A 18 14.06 -0.67 6.67
CA ALA A 18 15.20 -1.41 7.21
C ALA A 18 16.14 -1.89 6.09
N TRP A 19 15.58 -2.39 4.98
CA TRP A 19 16.35 -2.79 3.81
C TRP A 19 17.09 -1.62 3.17
N SER A 20 16.43 -0.47 3.02
CA SER A 20 17.03 0.73 2.45
C SER A 20 18.16 1.30 3.32
N LEU A 21 18.00 1.27 4.65
CA LEU A 21 19.05 1.63 5.60
C LEU A 21 20.22 0.65 5.54
N GLY A 22 19.93 -0.66 5.42
CA GLY A 22 20.96 -1.69 5.24
C GLY A 22 21.82 -1.43 4.01
N ARG A 23 21.20 -1.12 2.86
CA ARG A 23 21.89 -0.78 1.60
C ARG A 23 22.78 0.47 1.70
N ARG A 24 22.56 1.32 2.69
CA ARG A 24 23.39 2.50 3.02
C ARG A 24 24.45 2.20 4.09
N GLY A 25 24.68 0.91 4.43
CA GLY A 25 25.66 0.47 5.43
C GLY A 25 25.22 0.69 6.87
N LEU A 26 23.95 1.03 7.12
CA LEU A 26 23.41 1.29 8.46
C LEU A 26 22.73 0.07 9.09
N GLY A 27 22.69 -1.09 8.42
CA GLY A 27 21.95 -2.26 8.89
C GLY A 27 22.26 -2.66 10.33
N GLN A 28 23.52 -2.70 10.74
CA GLN A 28 23.93 -3.04 12.11
C GLN A 28 23.43 -2.05 13.18
N ARG A 29 22.97 -0.85 12.79
CA ARG A 29 22.40 0.16 13.68
C ARG A 29 20.88 0.02 13.81
N VAL A 30 20.24 -0.82 12.98
CA VAL A 30 18.78 -0.95 12.92
C VAL A 30 18.29 -2.05 13.87
N LEU A 31 17.28 -1.70 14.66
CA LEU A 31 16.43 -2.62 15.40
C LEU A 31 14.98 -2.41 14.93
N MET A 32 14.36 -3.45 14.41
CA MET A 32 12.93 -3.48 14.14
C MET A 32 12.18 -4.13 15.31
N VAL A 33 11.05 -3.58 15.68
CA VAL A 33 10.18 -4.16 16.72
C VAL A 33 8.75 -4.27 16.21
N ASP A 34 8.11 -5.40 16.48
CA ASP A 34 6.68 -5.59 16.21
C ASP A 34 6.06 -6.48 17.28
N ARG A 35 4.80 -6.25 17.59
CA ARG A 35 4.02 -7.08 18.52
C ARG A 35 3.50 -8.36 17.87
N GLN A 36 3.53 -8.44 16.53
CA GLN A 36 3.00 -9.54 15.73
C GLN A 36 4.07 -10.07 14.75
N PRO A 37 3.88 -11.24 14.14
CA PRO A 37 4.71 -11.68 13.02
C PRO A 37 4.77 -10.64 11.89
N PRO A 38 5.86 -10.60 11.10
CA PRO A 38 5.99 -9.68 9.98
C PRO A 38 4.82 -9.77 9.00
N ALA A 39 4.44 -8.63 8.43
CA ALA A 39 3.36 -8.50 7.45
C ALA A 39 1.94 -8.85 7.95
N SER A 40 1.71 -9.08 9.25
CA SER A 40 0.40 -9.47 9.82
C SER A 40 -0.70 -8.42 9.67
N GLY A 41 -0.36 -7.16 9.45
CA GLY A 41 -1.30 -6.05 9.28
C GLY A 41 -1.96 -6.02 7.91
N ALA A 42 -2.04 -4.83 7.30
CA ALA A 42 -2.61 -4.63 5.97
C ALA A 42 -1.76 -5.26 4.85
N THR A 43 -0.48 -5.55 5.08
CA THR A 43 0.47 -6.04 4.07
C THR A 43 0.03 -7.36 3.46
N SER A 44 -0.23 -8.40 4.26
CA SER A 44 -0.65 -9.72 3.76
C SER A 44 -2.08 -9.73 3.19
N ARG A 45 -2.80 -8.64 3.34
CA ARG A 45 -4.18 -8.47 2.86
C ARG A 45 -4.27 -7.59 1.61
N ALA A 46 -3.14 -7.28 0.99
CA ALA A 46 -3.09 -6.46 -0.21
C ALA A 46 -3.20 -7.31 -1.48
N ALA A 47 -3.81 -6.76 -2.54
CA ALA A 47 -3.94 -7.42 -3.84
C ALA A 47 -2.61 -7.53 -4.63
N GLY A 48 -1.54 -6.90 -4.13
CA GLY A 48 -0.19 -7.04 -4.67
C GLY A 48 0.12 -6.22 -5.91
N LEU A 49 -0.75 -5.31 -6.35
CA LEU A 49 -0.51 -4.50 -7.53
C LEU A 49 0.65 -3.52 -7.30
N VAL A 50 1.54 -3.41 -8.30
CA VAL A 50 2.64 -2.44 -8.36
C VAL A 50 2.52 -1.68 -9.67
N THR A 51 2.01 -0.44 -9.60
CA THR A 51 1.68 0.37 -10.75
C THR A 51 2.26 1.77 -10.62
N GLN A 52 2.89 2.29 -11.69
CA GLN A 52 3.44 3.65 -11.76
C GLN A 52 2.42 4.68 -12.26
N VAL A 53 1.30 4.23 -12.79
CA VAL A 53 0.29 5.08 -13.41
C VAL A 53 -0.37 5.97 -12.36
N ARG A 54 0.17 7.20 -12.21
CA ARG A 54 -0.27 8.23 -11.28
C ARG A 54 -0.20 9.60 -11.97
N ALA A 55 -1.02 10.55 -11.50
CA ALA A 55 -0.93 11.94 -11.93
C ALA A 55 0.20 12.71 -11.22
N ASP A 56 0.55 12.32 -10.00
CA ASP A 56 1.54 12.98 -9.15
C ASP A 56 2.95 12.43 -9.41
N PRO A 57 3.93 13.24 -9.84
CA PRO A 57 5.29 12.80 -10.13
C PRO A 57 6.01 12.19 -8.92
N THR A 58 5.74 12.69 -7.71
CA THR A 58 6.31 12.13 -6.48
C THR A 58 5.83 10.69 -6.28
N LEU A 59 4.52 10.44 -6.46
CA LEU A 59 3.95 9.10 -6.34
C LEU A 59 4.43 8.17 -7.46
N GLN A 60 4.65 8.68 -8.67
CA GLN A 60 5.28 7.92 -9.78
C GLN A 60 6.69 7.48 -9.40
N ALA A 61 7.50 8.40 -8.86
CA ALA A 61 8.87 8.11 -8.46
C ALA A 61 8.93 7.08 -7.32
N LEU A 62 8.05 7.21 -6.29
CA LEU A 62 7.95 6.20 -5.22
C LEU A 62 7.63 4.80 -5.77
N ALA A 63 6.72 4.71 -6.73
CA ALA A 63 6.35 3.44 -7.38
C ALA A 63 7.50 2.88 -8.22
N GLY A 64 8.20 3.73 -8.98
CA GLY A 64 9.36 3.37 -9.78
C GLY A 64 10.49 2.75 -8.96
N GLU A 65 10.77 3.29 -7.77
CA GLU A 65 11.73 2.69 -6.83
C GLU A 65 11.34 1.27 -6.42
N THR A 66 10.04 0.98 -6.28
CA THR A 66 9.59 -0.37 -5.94
C THR A 66 9.80 -1.35 -7.08
N LEU A 67 9.54 -0.95 -8.33
CA LEU A 67 9.85 -1.78 -9.49
C LEU A 67 11.36 -2.07 -9.62
N ALA A 68 12.20 -1.06 -9.38
CA ALA A 68 13.65 -1.22 -9.36
C ALA A 68 14.11 -2.13 -8.20
N ALA A 69 13.49 -2.00 -7.03
CA ALA A 69 13.80 -2.81 -5.86
C ALA A 69 13.46 -4.29 -6.07
N ILE A 70 12.33 -4.61 -6.72
CA ILE A 70 11.94 -5.98 -7.07
C ILE A 70 13.03 -6.64 -7.93
N GLU A 71 13.53 -5.92 -8.94
CA GLU A 71 14.60 -6.43 -9.80
C GLU A 71 15.91 -6.62 -9.03
N LEU A 72 16.24 -5.69 -8.15
CA LEU A 72 17.44 -5.76 -7.31
C LEU A 72 17.37 -6.93 -6.30
N LEU A 73 16.21 -7.16 -5.68
CA LEU A 73 15.99 -8.29 -4.79
C LEU A 73 16.23 -9.61 -5.51
N LYS A 74 15.71 -9.73 -6.73
CA LYS A 74 15.90 -10.92 -7.56
C LYS A 74 17.38 -11.12 -7.95
N THR A 75 18.04 -10.08 -8.45
CA THR A 75 19.38 -10.21 -9.06
C THR A 75 20.52 -10.25 -8.05
N HIS A 76 20.41 -9.51 -6.94
CA HIS A 76 21.49 -9.39 -5.96
C HIS A 76 21.25 -10.17 -4.68
N PHE A 77 19.98 -10.43 -4.34
CA PHE A 77 19.63 -11.14 -3.10
C PHE A 77 19.06 -12.54 -3.37
N GLY A 78 18.80 -12.90 -4.64
CA GLY A 78 18.24 -14.20 -5.02
C GLY A 78 16.79 -14.41 -4.57
N GLU A 79 16.06 -13.30 -4.28
CA GLU A 79 14.71 -13.34 -3.75
C GLU A 79 13.67 -13.39 -4.86
N ASP A 80 12.83 -14.42 -4.84
CA ASP A 80 11.62 -14.46 -5.67
C ASP A 80 10.44 -13.90 -4.85
N VAL A 81 9.88 -12.82 -5.33
CA VAL A 81 8.75 -12.13 -4.69
C VAL A 81 7.42 -12.42 -5.38
N GLY A 82 7.36 -13.47 -6.21
CA GLY A 82 6.18 -13.79 -7.01
C GLY A 82 5.83 -12.65 -7.99
N CYS A 83 6.83 -12.04 -8.61
CA CYS A 83 6.62 -10.91 -9.51
C CYS A 83 6.20 -11.37 -10.90
N HIS A 84 5.00 -10.95 -11.31
CA HIS A 84 4.44 -11.15 -12.63
C HIS A 84 4.38 -9.82 -13.38
N ARG A 85 5.32 -9.60 -14.32
CA ARG A 85 5.35 -8.42 -15.20
C ARG A 85 4.40 -8.64 -16.38
N VAL A 86 3.13 -8.36 -16.16
CA VAL A 86 2.04 -8.64 -17.11
C VAL A 86 1.49 -7.38 -17.78
N GLY A 87 1.95 -6.20 -17.32
CA GLY A 87 1.39 -4.93 -17.74
C GLY A 87 0.02 -4.65 -17.11
N ALA A 88 -0.51 -3.46 -17.42
CA ALA A 88 -1.83 -3.04 -16.98
C ALA A 88 -2.62 -2.38 -18.12
N LEU A 89 -3.87 -2.78 -18.27
CA LEU A 89 -4.88 -2.17 -19.11
C LEU A 89 -5.73 -1.21 -18.30
N HIS A 90 -5.94 0.01 -18.78
CA HIS A 90 -6.92 0.95 -18.28
C HIS A 90 -8.00 1.09 -19.36
N ILE A 91 -9.19 0.56 -19.09
CA ILE A 91 -10.28 0.47 -20.06
C ILE A 91 -11.53 1.20 -19.57
N GLY A 92 -12.36 1.62 -20.50
CA GLY A 92 -13.65 2.24 -20.18
C GLY A 92 -14.46 2.60 -21.43
N PRO A 93 -15.68 3.11 -21.23
CA PRO A 93 -16.50 3.60 -22.33
C PRO A 93 -15.87 4.85 -22.97
N GLN A 94 -16.38 5.25 -24.16
CA GLN A 94 -15.90 6.41 -24.93
C GLN A 94 -15.77 7.69 -24.08
N ALA A 95 -16.63 7.87 -23.08
CA ALA A 95 -16.58 9.01 -22.15
C ALA A 95 -15.27 9.09 -21.35
N GLN A 96 -14.53 8.01 -21.19
CA GLN A 96 -13.23 7.97 -20.48
C GLN A 96 -12.05 8.34 -21.38
N GLN A 97 -12.23 8.54 -22.69
CA GLN A 97 -11.12 8.77 -23.62
C GLN A 97 -10.25 9.96 -23.23
N ALA A 98 -10.85 11.08 -22.86
CA ALA A 98 -10.07 12.28 -22.47
C ALA A 98 -9.25 12.06 -21.20
N ALA A 99 -9.81 11.37 -20.20
CA ALA A 99 -9.13 11.05 -18.97
C ALA A 99 -7.95 10.08 -19.19
N LEU A 100 -8.17 9.04 -20.01
CA LEU A 100 -7.11 8.09 -20.37
C LEU A 100 -6.03 8.73 -21.25
N ALA A 101 -6.38 9.65 -22.15
CA ALA A 101 -5.42 10.41 -22.96
C ALA A 101 -4.53 11.30 -22.07
N HIS A 102 -5.15 11.99 -21.10
CA HIS A 102 -4.40 12.77 -20.12
C HIS A 102 -3.45 11.91 -19.28
N MET A 103 -3.96 10.79 -18.76
CA MET A 103 -3.15 9.81 -18.00
C MET A 103 -1.95 9.32 -18.81
N LEU A 104 -2.17 8.92 -20.06
CA LEU A 104 -1.13 8.45 -20.97
C LEU A 104 -0.08 9.55 -21.24
N ALA A 105 -0.52 10.78 -21.49
CA ALA A 105 0.38 11.92 -21.72
C ALA A 105 1.26 12.23 -20.49
N VAL A 106 0.66 12.28 -19.28
CA VAL A 106 1.39 12.50 -18.01
C VAL A 106 2.42 11.40 -17.77
N CYS A 107 2.02 10.14 -17.94
CA CYS A 107 2.94 9.00 -17.76
C CYS A 107 4.07 9.02 -18.80
N THR A 108 3.77 9.29 -20.07
CA THR A 108 4.78 9.38 -21.14
C THR A 108 5.77 10.51 -20.87
N ALA A 109 5.30 11.67 -20.41
CA ALA A 109 6.16 12.80 -20.05
C ALA A 109 7.12 12.45 -18.89
N ALA A 110 6.74 11.54 -18.01
CA ALA A 110 7.55 11.00 -16.93
C ALA A 110 8.45 9.80 -17.36
N GLY A 111 8.47 9.44 -18.65
CA GLY A 111 9.25 8.32 -19.16
C GLY A 111 8.61 6.95 -18.92
N ILE A 112 7.37 6.89 -18.43
CA ILE A 112 6.63 5.65 -18.27
C ILE A 112 6.04 5.25 -19.62
N ARG A 113 6.35 4.03 -20.08
CA ARG A 113 5.88 3.52 -21.36
C ARG A 113 4.38 3.27 -21.31
N GLY A 114 3.67 3.76 -22.31
CA GLY A 114 2.23 3.52 -22.46
C GLY A 114 1.80 3.70 -23.90
N GLN A 115 0.73 3.03 -24.29
CA GLN A 115 0.18 3.09 -25.65
C GLN A 115 -1.32 2.82 -25.66
N TRP A 116 -1.99 3.28 -26.71
CA TRP A 116 -3.34 2.85 -26.99
C TRP A 116 -3.34 1.44 -27.57
N LEU A 117 -4.35 0.64 -27.20
CA LEU A 117 -4.66 -0.63 -27.86
C LEU A 117 -6.05 -0.58 -28.47
N ASP A 118 -6.21 -1.27 -29.59
CA ASP A 118 -7.53 -1.55 -30.14
C ASP A 118 -8.21 -2.70 -29.39
N LYS A 119 -9.50 -2.85 -29.63
CA LYS A 119 -10.35 -3.85 -28.98
C LYS A 119 -9.83 -5.29 -29.18
N ALA A 120 -9.37 -5.62 -30.40
CA ALA A 120 -8.86 -6.95 -30.72
C ALA A 120 -7.57 -7.27 -29.93
N GLN A 121 -6.67 -6.28 -29.78
CA GLN A 121 -5.45 -6.39 -29.00
C GLN A 121 -5.74 -6.59 -27.51
N VAL A 122 -6.76 -5.90 -26.96
CA VAL A 122 -7.20 -6.07 -25.57
C VAL A 122 -7.75 -7.47 -25.34
N LEU A 123 -8.67 -7.93 -26.21
CA LEU A 123 -9.31 -9.23 -26.08
C LEU A 123 -8.32 -10.39 -26.29
N ALA A 124 -7.29 -10.20 -27.09
CA ALA A 124 -6.20 -11.18 -27.23
C ALA A 124 -5.42 -11.39 -25.92
N GLN A 125 -5.30 -10.35 -25.09
CA GLN A 125 -4.60 -10.40 -23.79
C GLN A 125 -5.55 -10.75 -22.64
N SER A 126 -6.83 -10.40 -22.74
CA SER A 126 -7.85 -10.57 -21.68
C SER A 126 -9.15 -11.10 -22.29
N PRO A 127 -9.19 -12.37 -22.75
CA PRO A 127 -10.34 -12.94 -23.48
C PRO A 127 -11.59 -13.09 -22.59
N TRP A 128 -11.47 -12.94 -21.29
CA TRP A 128 -12.56 -12.97 -20.32
C TRP A 128 -13.36 -11.67 -20.26
N LEU A 129 -12.88 -10.59 -20.91
CA LEU A 129 -13.59 -9.32 -20.98
C LEU A 129 -14.69 -9.35 -22.05
N ALA A 130 -15.82 -8.73 -21.74
CA ALA A 130 -16.89 -8.50 -22.70
C ALA A 130 -16.49 -7.36 -23.66
N PRO A 131 -16.49 -7.59 -24.99
CA PRO A 131 -16.07 -6.57 -25.96
C PRO A 131 -16.99 -5.33 -26.00
N GLU A 132 -18.23 -5.44 -25.54
CA GLU A 132 -19.21 -4.35 -25.50
C GLU A 132 -19.01 -3.43 -24.29
N ALA A 133 -18.23 -3.84 -23.29
CA ALA A 133 -18.10 -3.12 -22.04
C ALA A 133 -17.18 -1.88 -22.12
N PHE A 134 -16.32 -1.82 -23.14
CA PHE A 134 -15.34 -0.74 -23.28
C PHE A 134 -15.17 -0.30 -24.75
N ASP A 135 -14.81 0.95 -24.95
CA ASP A 135 -14.51 1.54 -26.24
C ASP A 135 -13.06 1.99 -26.36
N VAL A 136 -12.43 2.30 -25.25
CA VAL A 136 -11.07 2.84 -25.20
C VAL A 136 -10.20 2.05 -24.23
N ALA A 137 -8.92 1.88 -24.58
CA ALA A 137 -7.95 1.15 -23.78
C ALA A 137 -6.54 1.75 -23.87
N ALA A 138 -5.98 2.14 -22.73
CA ALA A 138 -4.56 2.48 -22.58
C ALA A 138 -3.83 1.32 -21.91
N TYR A 139 -2.66 0.94 -22.42
CA TYR A 139 -1.84 -0.16 -21.91
C TYR A 139 -0.47 0.33 -21.44
N PHE A 140 -0.04 -0.10 -20.25
CA PHE A 140 1.23 0.19 -19.63
C PHE A 140 1.99 -1.12 -19.40
N PRO A 141 3.00 -1.43 -20.21
CA PRO A 141 3.62 -2.77 -20.27
C PRO A 141 4.51 -3.11 -19.05
N ASP A 142 4.98 -2.12 -18.30
CA ASP A 142 5.95 -2.31 -17.23
C ASP A 142 5.33 -2.58 -15.86
N GLU A 143 4.01 -2.53 -15.78
CA GLU A 143 3.26 -2.77 -14.57
C GLU A 143 3.32 -4.25 -14.17
N CYS A 144 3.25 -4.53 -12.86
CA CYS A 144 3.29 -5.89 -12.36
C CYS A 144 2.40 -6.09 -11.14
N PHE A 145 2.23 -7.33 -10.75
CA PHE A 145 1.80 -7.68 -9.41
C PHE A 145 2.82 -8.63 -8.75
N VAL A 146 2.80 -8.64 -7.43
CA VAL A 146 3.69 -9.44 -6.59
C VAL A 146 2.88 -10.14 -5.51
N ASP A 147 3.49 -11.13 -4.86
CA ASP A 147 2.99 -11.58 -3.56
C ASP A 147 3.42 -10.58 -2.48
N PRO A 148 2.48 -9.90 -1.79
CA PRO A 148 2.81 -8.87 -0.79
C PRO A 148 3.60 -9.41 0.41
N TYR A 149 3.32 -10.65 0.82
CA TYR A 149 4.02 -11.29 1.91
C TYR A 149 5.46 -11.64 1.51
N LEU A 150 5.66 -12.20 0.32
CA LEU A 150 6.99 -12.52 -0.19
C LEU A 150 7.84 -11.26 -0.38
N LEU A 151 7.27 -10.17 -0.93
CA LEU A 151 8.00 -8.90 -1.09
C LEU A 151 8.42 -8.32 0.27
N SER A 152 7.51 -8.29 1.24
CA SER A 152 7.82 -7.80 2.60
C SER A 152 8.90 -8.65 3.27
N SER A 153 8.78 -9.97 3.13
CA SER A 153 9.74 -10.93 3.68
C SER A 153 11.12 -10.83 3.01
N ALA A 154 11.17 -10.56 1.70
CA ALA A 154 12.43 -10.36 0.96
C ALA A 154 13.15 -9.09 1.45
N TYR A 155 12.43 -7.97 1.64
CA TYR A 155 13.02 -6.78 2.25
C TYR A 155 13.58 -7.07 3.64
N LEU A 156 12.83 -7.80 4.47
CA LEU A 156 13.23 -8.12 5.83
C LEU A 156 14.47 -9.02 5.84
N ARG A 157 14.50 -10.10 5.05
CA ARG A 157 15.68 -10.97 4.92
C ARG A 157 16.89 -10.20 4.44
N GLY A 158 16.74 -9.37 3.41
CA GLY A 158 17.82 -8.51 2.92
C GLY A 158 18.34 -7.54 3.99
N ALA A 159 17.45 -6.93 4.79
CA ALA A 159 17.85 -6.09 5.91
C ALA A 159 18.63 -6.86 6.97
N GLN A 160 18.20 -8.08 7.32
CA GLN A 160 18.86 -8.95 8.28
C GLN A 160 20.24 -9.42 7.79
N GLN A 161 20.39 -9.76 6.50
CA GLN A 161 21.67 -10.08 5.89
C GLN A 161 22.66 -8.92 5.99
N MET A 162 22.17 -7.68 5.96
CA MET A 162 22.97 -6.47 6.14
C MET A 162 23.11 -6.04 7.62
N GLY A 163 22.67 -6.87 8.58
CA GLY A 163 22.90 -6.72 10.00
C GLY A 163 21.75 -6.12 10.82
N ALA A 164 20.61 -5.83 10.22
CA ALA A 164 19.43 -5.39 10.97
C ALA A 164 18.93 -6.51 11.90
N GLN A 165 18.48 -6.13 13.10
CA GLN A 165 17.84 -7.05 14.04
C GLN A 165 16.33 -6.88 14.03
N LEU A 166 15.65 -7.99 14.27
CA LEU A 166 14.22 -8.07 14.43
C LEU A 166 13.88 -8.61 15.82
N ARG A 167 12.99 -7.93 16.52
CA ARG A 167 12.43 -8.35 17.80
C ARG A 167 10.91 -8.38 17.68
N LEU A 168 10.36 -9.57 17.61
CA LEU A 168 8.91 -9.85 17.58
C LEU A 168 8.34 -9.97 19.00
N ASP A 169 7.03 -10.13 19.10
CA ASP A 169 6.30 -10.21 20.38
C ASP A 169 6.65 -9.04 21.31
N THR A 170 6.87 -7.86 20.69
CA THR A 170 7.38 -6.68 21.35
C THR A 170 6.48 -5.49 21.08
N ARG A 171 5.62 -5.17 22.02
CA ARG A 171 4.70 -4.05 21.94
C ARG A 171 5.35 -2.77 22.47
N VAL A 172 5.42 -1.77 21.61
CA VAL A 172 5.78 -0.40 22.00
C VAL A 172 4.55 0.28 22.59
N ALA A 173 4.66 0.71 23.84
CA ALA A 173 3.62 1.48 24.51
C ALA A 173 3.72 2.98 24.19
N HIS A 174 4.94 3.53 24.24
CA HIS A 174 5.19 4.96 24.04
C HIS A 174 6.51 5.23 23.32
N ILE A 175 6.54 6.25 22.48
CA ILE A 175 7.78 6.85 21.99
C ILE A 175 8.24 7.87 23.05
N GLN A 176 9.49 7.78 23.47
CA GLN A 176 10.07 8.67 24.49
C GLN A 176 10.87 9.79 23.85
N HIS A 177 10.70 10.99 24.36
CA HIS A 177 11.52 12.15 23.96
C HIS A 177 11.86 13.01 25.18
N HIS A 178 12.94 13.77 25.07
CA HIS A 178 13.36 14.73 26.07
C HIS A 178 13.91 15.98 25.36
N THR A 179 13.51 17.16 25.81
CA THR A 179 13.93 18.46 25.25
C THR A 179 13.83 18.54 23.72
N GLY A 180 12.73 18.00 23.13
CA GLY A 180 12.49 18.06 21.69
C GLY A 180 13.32 17.07 20.85
N ALA A 181 13.94 16.05 21.48
CA ALA A 181 14.65 14.99 20.78
C ALA A 181 14.18 13.62 21.26
N VAL A 182 14.00 12.67 20.33
CA VAL A 182 13.67 11.29 20.67
C VAL A 182 14.80 10.65 21.48
N THR A 183 14.44 9.85 22.50
CA THR A 183 15.40 9.13 23.35
C THR A 183 15.25 7.61 23.24
N GLY A 184 14.16 7.13 22.68
CA GLY A 184 13.87 5.72 22.50
C GLY A 184 12.41 5.41 22.56
N VAL A 185 12.07 4.17 22.94
CA VAL A 185 10.70 3.72 23.16
C VAL A 185 10.58 3.00 24.50
N ALA A 186 9.42 3.10 25.13
CA ALA A 186 9.03 2.27 26.25
C ALA A 186 8.15 1.13 25.75
N LEU A 187 8.44 -0.09 26.18
CA LEU A 187 7.63 -1.27 25.91
C LEU A 187 6.52 -1.41 26.97
N GLU A 188 5.54 -2.24 26.70
CA GLU A 188 4.42 -2.48 27.62
C GLU A 188 4.85 -3.11 28.94
N ASP A 189 5.94 -3.90 28.95
CA ASP A 189 6.53 -4.50 30.14
C ASP A 189 7.40 -3.53 30.97
N GLY A 190 7.45 -2.26 30.59
CA GLY A 190 8.27 -1.22 31.21
C GLY A 190 9.71 -1.18 30.72
N THR A 191 10.17 -2.10 29.90
CA THR A 191 11.51 -2.07 29.31
C THR A 191 11.68 -0.84 28.43
N VAL A 192 12.81 -0.17 28.52
CA VAL A 192 13.17 0.95 27.66
C VAL A 192 14.22 0.51 26.63
N LEU A 193 13.92 0.76 25.36
CA LEU A 193 14.86 0.58 24.24
C LEU A 193 15.38 1.95 23.81
N PRO A 194 16.62 2.31 24.13
CA PRO A 194 17.18 3.61 23.76
C PRO A 194 17.43 3.67 22.25
N ALA A 195 17.10 4.81 21.65
CA ALA A 195 17.37 5.10 20.24
C ALA A 195 17.53 6.60 20.01
N ARG A 196 18.36 6.98 19.05
CA ARG A 196 18.51 8.36 18.59
C ARG A 196 17.60 8.68 17.42
N THR A 197 17.15 7.63 16.73
CA THR A 197 16.19 7.73 15.61
C THR A 197 15.10 6.70 15.83
N VAL A 198 13.84 7.13 15.78
CA VAL A 198 12.67 6.25 15.82
C VAL A 198 11.83 6.51 14.58
N VAL A 199 11.49 5.44 13.88
CA VAL A 199 10.57 5.50 12.74
C VAL A 199 9.25 4.85 13.14
N ASN A 200 8.17 5.63 13.18
CA ASN A 200 6.81 5.13 13.36
C ASN A 200 6.27 4.61 12.03
N ALA A 201 6.37 3.31 11.80
CA ALA A 201 5.82 2.57 10.66
C ALA A 201 4.72 1.57 11.11
N ALA A 202 4.00 1.90 12.21
CA ALA A 202 3.02 1.02 12.84
C ALA A 202 1.68 0.91 12.08
N GLY A 203 1.63 1.36 10.82
CA GLY A 203 0.47 1.21 9.93
C GLY A 203 -0.80 1.81 10.52
N ALA A 204 -1.88 1.03 10.60
CA ALA A 204 -3.18 1.46 11.10
C ALA A 204 -3.16 1.95 12.56
N TRP A 205 -2.16 1.56 13.33
CA TRP A 205 -2.00 1.94 14.75
C TRP A 205 -1.05 3.14 14.97
N SER A 206 -0.49 3.75 13.92
CA SER A 206 0.49 4.82 14.05
C SER A 206 0.00 6.02 14.88
N ASN A 207 -1.29 6.35 14.79
CA ASN A 207 -1.89 7.44 15.59
C ASN A 207 -1.92 7.15 17.09
N LEU A 208 -1.93 5.87 17.52
CA LEU A 208 -1.85 5.52 18.94
C LEU A 208 -0.50 5.91 19.56
N LEU A 209 0.55 5.98 18.74
CA LEU A 209 1.90 6.39 19.14
C LEU A 209 2.18 7.88 18.90
N SER A 210 1.56 8.47 17.88
CA SER A 210 1.85 9.84 17.46
C SER A 210 1.00 10.89 18.17
N VAL A 211 -0.29 10.61 18.41
CA VAL A 211 -1.20 11.57 19.08
C VAL A 211 -0.75 11.94 20.48
N PRO A 212 -0.25 11.02 21.34
CA PRO A 212 0.29 11.38 22.66
C PRO A 212 1.51 12.31 22.61
N LEU A 213 2.16 12.42 21.45
CA LEU A 213 3.30 13.32 21.23
C LEU A 213 2.88 14.69 20.67
N GLY A 214 1.58 14.94 20.53
CA GLY A 214 1.05 16.15 19.86
C GLY A 214 1.25 16.12 18.33
N LEU A 215 1.44 14.94 17.75
CA LEU A 215 1.58 14.72 16.31
C LEU A 215 0.41 13.88 15.77
N PRO A 216 -0.81 14.45 15.61
CA PRO A 216 -1.89 13.75 14.95
C PRO A 216 -1.58 13.55 13.47
N LEU A 217 -1.65 12.31 13.00
CA LEU A 217 -1.45 11.99 11.59
C LEU A 217 -2.81 12.04 10.88
N PRO A 218 -2.95 12.79 9.77
CA PRO A 218 -4.23 13.01 9.10
C PRO A 218 -4.66 11.79 8.30
N MET A 219 -4.92 10.67 8.96
CA MET A 219 -5.29 9.40 8.34
C MET A 219 -6.20 8.56 9.24
N ALA A 220 -6.98 7.69 8.62
CA ALA A 220 -7.76 6.67 9.32
C ALA A 220 -7.67 5.30 8.65
N PRO A 221 -7.81 4.20 9.41
CA PRO A 221 -7.94 2.84 8.88
C PRO A 221 -9.30 2.67 8.21
N VAL A 222 -9.29 2.43 6.90
CA VAL A 222 -10.49 2.22 6.09
C VAL A 222 -10.41 0.83 5.46
N ARG A 223 -11.55 0.14 5.36
CA ARG A 223 -11.64 -1.17 4.73
C ARG A 223 -11.11 -1.10 3.29
N SER A 224 -10.08 -1.90 3.00
CA SER A 224 -9.69 -2.27 1.65
C SER A 224 -10.02 -3.73 1.43
N GLN A 225 -10.58 -4.07 0.27
CA GLN A 225 -11.12 -5.39 0.03
C GLN A 225 -10.95 -5.83 -1.42
N TYR A 226 -10.93 -7.16 -1.60
CA TYR A 226 -11.03 -7.81 -2.90
C TYR A 226 -11.58 -9.24 -2.74
N TRP A 227 -12.05 -9.78 -3.85
CA TRP A 227 -12.56 -11.14 -3.95
C TRP A 227 -11.71 -11.95 -4.93
N ILE A 228 -11.73 -13.27 -4.73
CA ILE A 228 -11.17 -14.23 -5.69
C ILE A 228 -12.29 -15.20 -6.04
N THR A 229 -12.54 -15.38 -7.33
CA THR A 229 -13.55 -16.34 -7.81
C THR A 229 -13.09 -17.77 -7.59
N GLU A 230 -13.98 -18.72 -7.77
CA GLU A 230 -13.60 -20.11 -8.07
C GLU A 230 -12.80 -20.17 -9.38
N ARG A 231 -12.06 -21.27 -9.56
CA ARG A 231 -11.30 -21.52 -10.77
C ARG A 231 -12.24 -21.82 -11.94
N SER A 232 -11.90 -21.31 -13.12
CA SER A 232 -12.64 -21.57 -14.36
C SER A 232 -11.68 -21.78 -15.53
N PRO A 233 -11.97 -22.73 -16.44
CA PRO A 233 -11.20 -22.89 -17.68
C PRO A 233 -11.23 -21.63 -18.60
N GLU A 234 -12.20 -20.74 -18.41
CA GLU A 234 -12.31 -19.48 -19.14
C GLU A 234 -11.27 -18.44 -18.70
N LEU A 235 -10.66 -18.65 -17.53
CA LEU A 235 -9.70 -17.73 -16.91
C LEU A 235 -8.29 -18.25 -17.11
N THR A 236 -7.67 -17.84 -18.23
CA THR A 236 -6.29 -18.23 -18.54
C THR A 236 -5.31 -17.47 -17.66
N PRO A 237 -4.29 -18.13 -17.08
CA PRO A 237 -3.21 -17.46 -16.36
C PRO A 237 -2.44 -16.50 -17.25
N GLY A 238 -1.88 -15.43 -16.67
CA GLY A 238 -0.86 -14.61 -17.32
C GLY A 238 -1.34 -13.37 -18.07
N GLY A 239 -2.63 -13.02 -18.02
CA GLY A 239 -3.14 -11.77 -18.59
C GLY A 239 -2.78 -10.54 -17.75
N PRO A 240 -2.89 -9.32 -18.32
CA PRO A 240 -2.57 -8.07 -17.65
C PRO A 240 -3.53 -7.78 -16.48
N ILE A 241 -3.10 -6.84 -15.62
CA ILE A 241 -4.01 -6.18 -14.69
C ILE A 241 -4.98 -5.35 -15.51
N VAL A 242 -6.26 -5.38 -15.19
CA VAL A 242 -7.29 -4.60 -15.87
C VAL A 242 -7.92 -3.62 -14.87
N PHE A 243 -7.84 -2.32 -15.18
CA PHE A 243 -8.53 -1.26 -14.47
C PHE A 243 -9.75 -0.82 -15.28
N MET A 244 -10.94 -1.01 -14.73
CA MET A 244 -12.23 -0.59 -15.26
C MET A 244 -12.54 0.80 -14.70
N THR A 245 -12.21 1.85 -15.49
CA THR A 245 -12.05 3.21 -14.93
C THR A 245 -13.37 3.90 -14.58
N ASP A 246 -14.44 3.60 -15.30
CA ASP A 246 -15.78 4.16 -15.05
C ASP A 246 -16.45 3.61 -13.78
N ILE A 247 -16.17 2.35 -13.46
CA ILE A 247 -16.70 1.67 -12.25
C ILE A 247 -15.71 1.58 -11.10
N ARG A 248 -14.53 2.16 -11.25
CA ARG A 248 -13.46 2.17 -10.23
C ARG A 248 -13.15 0.79 -9.68
N ALA A 249 -13.08 -0.20 -10.56
CA ALA A 249 -12.74 -1.57 -10.23
C ALA A 249 -11.44 -1.99 -10.93
N TYR A 250 -10.86 -3.04 -10.42
CA TYR A 250 -9.70 -3.69 -11.04
C TYR A 250 -9.86 -5.21 -10.97
N ALA A 251 -9.21 -5.90 -11.91
CA ALA A 251 -9.14 -7.35 -11.89
C ALA A 251 -7.79 -7.83 -12.45
N ARG A 252 -7.40 -9.04 -12.07
CA ARG A 252 -6.28 -9.77 -12.69
C ARG A 252 -6.49 -11.27 -12.59
N PRO A 253 -5.94 -12.07 -13.50
CA PRO A 253 -5.91 -13.53 -13.36
C PRO A 253 -5.15 -13.96 -12.10
N GLU A 254 -5.69 -14.98 -11.41
CA GLU A 254 -5.13 -15.57 -10.18
C GLU A 254 -5.21 -17.09 -10.21
N VAL A 255 -4.16 -17.75 -10.73
CA VAL A 255 -4.04 -19.25 -10.74
C VAL A 255 -5.31 -19.95 -11.27
N GLY A 256 -5.83 -19.48 -12.41
CA GLY A 256 -7.06 -20.00 -13.03
C GLY A 256 -8.36 -19.47 -12.42
N ALA A 257 -8.27 -18.48 -11.55
CA ALA A 257 -9.38 -17.69 -11.02
C ALA A 257 -9.22 -16.23 -11.43
N LEU A 258 -10.13 -15.35 -11.02
CA LEU A 258 -10.01 -13.91 -11.15
C LEU A 258 -9.99 -13.27 -9.76
N LEU A 259 -8.91 -12.53 -9.46
CA LEU A 259 -8.88 -11.61 -8.34
C LEU A 259 -9.44 -10.27 -8.81
N PHE A 260 -10.41 -9.71 -8.11
CA PHE A 260 -10.97 -8.41 -8.44
C PHE A 260 -11.33 -7.60 -7.20
N GLY A 261 -11.25 -6.28 -7.31
CA GLY A 261 -11.65 -5.33 -6.27
C GLY A 261 -12.48 -4.20 -6.87
N ALA A 262 -13.46 -3.74 -6.12
CA ALA A 262 -14.29 -2.59 -6.45
C ALA A 262 -14.30 -1.57 -5.31
N ARG A 263 -14.53 -0.31 -5.65
CA ARG A 263 -14.71 0.77 -4.67
C ARG A 263 -16.17 0.80 -4.25
N GLU A 264 -16.42 0.55 -2.98
CA GLU A 264 -17.73 0.72 -2.36
C GLU A 264 -18.07 2.20 -2.17
N SER A 265 -19.34 2.55 -2.22
CA SER A 265 -19.81 3.95 -2.06
C SER A 265 -19.63 4.46 -0.62
N ALA A 266 -19.75 3.58 0.38
CA ALA A 266 -19.64 3.88 1.80
C ALA A 266 -18.66 2.92 2.51
N PRO A 267 -17.33 3.12 2.34
CA PRO A 267 -16.34 2.25 2.96
C PRO A 267 -16.41 2.30 4.49
N ALA A 268 -16.32 1.14 5.12
CA ALA A 268 -16.23 1.07 6.58
C ALA A 268 -14.89 1.66 7.04
N VAL A 269 -14.95 2.55 8.03
CA VAL A 269 -13.80 3.13 8.73
C VAL A 269 -13.86 2.71 10.19
N VAL A 270 -12.71 2.42 10.77
CA VAL A 270 -12.60 2.01 12.17
C VAL A 270 -11.58 2.90 12.87
N PRO A 271 -11.93 3.50 14.02
CA PRO A 271 -10.95 4.23 14.82
C PRO A 271 -9.78 3.31 15.22
N PRO A 272 -8.53 3.79 15.21
CA PRO A 272 -7.37 2.95 15.55
C PRO A 272 -7.46 2.27 16.92
N GLN A 273 -8.16 2.89 17.90
CA GLN A 273 -8.37 2.35 19.24
C GLN A 273 -9.29 1.12 19.26
N GLU A 274 -10.17 0.98 18.27
CA GLU A 274 -11.11 -0.13 18.15
C GLU A 274 -10.57 -1.27 17.31
N LEU A 275 -9.44 -1.07 16.63
CA LEU A 275 -8.76 -2.15 15.92
C LEU A 275 -8.15 -3.13 16.92
N PRO A 276 -8.38 -4.45 16.76
CA PRO A 276 -7.71 -5.44 17.60
C PRO A 276 -6.20 -5.42 17.33
N GLU A 277 -5.45 -5.88 18.29
CA GLU A 277 -3.99 -5.99 18.18
C GLU A 277 -3.55 -7.01 17.13
N ASN A 278 -4.34 -8.08 16.99
CA ASN A 278 -4.19 -9.12 15.99
C ASN A 278 -5.42 -9.12 15.08
N LEU A 279 -5.18 -9.03 13.77
CA LEU A 279 -6.24 -9.01 12.76
C LEU A 279 -6.72 -10.41 12.36
N GLN A 280 -6.28 -11.49 13.03
CA GLN A 280 -6.79 -12.81 12.77
C GLN A 280 -8.28 -12.87 13.16
N GLY A 281 -9.12 -13.25 12.20
CA GLY A 281 -10.57 -13.29 12.41
C GLY A 281 -11.26 -11.92 12.53
N PHE A 282 -10.51 -10.82 12.34
CA PHE A 282 -11.11 -9.49 12.31
C PHE A 282 -11.92 -9.28 11.03
N VAL A 283 -13.13 -8.78 11.20
CA VAL A 283 -14.03 -8.34 10.13
C VAL A 283 -14.51 -6.92 10.42
N PHE A 284 -14.65 -6.12 9.39
CA PHE A 284 -15.13 -4.73 9.52
C PHE A 284 -16.63 -4.68 9.82
N ASP A 285 -17.38 -5.63 9.30
CA ASP A 285 -18.82 -5.75 9.54
C ASP A 285 -19.16 -7.18 9.97
N ARG A 286 -19.63 -7.32 11.20
CA ARG A 286 -20.02 -8.62 11.75
C ARG A 286 -21.35 -9.13 11.16
N ALA A 287 -22.18 -8.24 10.62
CA ALA A 287 -23.43 -8.62 9.98
C ALA A 287 -23.21 -9.12 8.54
N ASP A 288 -22.09 -8.71 7.92
CA ASP A 288 -21.68 -9.10 6.55
C ASP A 288 -20.19 -9.46 6.53
N PRO A 289 -19.78 -10.55 7.19
CA PRO A 289 -18.37 -10.91 7.34
C PRO A 289 -17.68 -11.27 6.02
N ASP A 290 -18.44 -11.68 5.02
CA ASP A 290 -17.96 -12.09 3.69
C ASP A 290 -18.08 -10.97 2.64
N GLY A 291 -18.60 -9.80 3.02
CA GLY A 291 -18.69 -8.63 2.15
C GLY A 291 -19.70 -8.73 1.01
N TRP A 292 -20.75 -9.55 1.18
CA TRP A 292 -21.76 -9.77 0.14
C TRP A 292 -22.52 -8.50 -0.24
N SER A 293 -22.80 -7.62 0.73
CA SER A 293 -23.46 -6.34 0.44
C SER A 293 -22.64 -5.46 -0.48
N ASN A 294 -21.31 -5.45 -0.28
CA ASN A 294 -20.39 -4.66 -1.12
C ASN A 294 -20.21 -5.29 -2.50
N LEU A 295 -20.20 -6.62 -2.56
CA LEU A 295 -20.18 -7.32 -3.84
C LEU A 295 -21.46 -7.06 -4.61
N ALA A 296 -22.64 -7.11 -3.95
CA ALA A 296 -23.94 -6.84 -4.57
C ALA A 296 -24.01 -5.41 -5.17
N GLU A 297 -23.43 -4.41 -4.48
CA GLU A 297 -23.34 -3.03 -5.01
C GLU A 297 -22.53 -2.97 -6.32
N ALA A 298 -21.46 -3.74 -6.42
CA ALA A 298 -20.54 -3.73 -7.56
C ALA A 298 -20.91 -4.77 -8.64
N PHE A 299 -21.85 -5.70 -8.37
CA PHE A 299 -22.05 -6.90 -9.16
C PHE A 299 -22.49 -6.61 -10.59
N GLU A 300 -23.57 -5.85 -10.79
CA GLU A 300 -24.06 -5.52 -12.14
C GLU A 300 -23.01 -4.75 -12.97
N PRO A 301 -22.35 -3.70 -12.46
CA PRO A 301 -21.24 -3.05 -13.16
C PRO A 301 -20.10 -4.00 -13.53
N LEU A 302 -19.73 -4.92 -12.63
CA LEU A 302 -18.67 -5.89 -12.88
C LEU A 302 -19.06 -6.91 -13.95
N CYS A 303 -20.31 -7.42 -13.92
CA CYS A 303 -20.81 -8.39 -14.91
C CYS A 303 -20.84 -7.83 -16.32
N ARG A 304 -21.00 -6.50 -16.51
CA ARG A 304 -20.84 -5.87 -17.83
C ARG A 304 -19.46 -6.09 -18.43
N TYR A 305 -18.40 -6.01 -17.60
CA TYR A 305 -17.03 -6.23 -18.04
C TYR A 305 -16.64 -7.70 -18.03
N PHE A 306 -17.18 -8.45 -17.07
CA PHE A 306 -16.83 -9.83 -16.80
C PHE A 306 -18.11 -10.69 -16.63
N PRO A 307 -18.79 -11.07 -17.74
CA PRO A 307 -20.08 -11.79 -17.69
C PRO A 307 -20.00 -13.15 -17.00
N ALA A 308 -18.84 -13.81 -17.03
CA ALA A 308 -18.67 -15.09 -16.34
C ALA A 308 -18.89 -15.01 -14.82
N LEU A 309 -18.80 -13.80 -14.22
CA LEU A 309 -19.03 -13.60 -12.78
C LEU A 309 -20.45 -14.02 -12.36
N GLU A 310 -21.46 -13.94 -13.26
CA GLU A 310 -22.82 -14.37 -12.97
C GLU A 310 -22.96 -15.86 -12.62
N ARG A 311 -21.98 -16.68 -13.03
CA ARG A 311 -22.00 -18.14 -12.83
C ARG A 311 -20.82 -18.68 -12.04
N LEU A 312 -19.86 -17.82 -11.66
CA LEU A 312 -18.71 -18.21 -10.87
C LEU A 312 -19.01 -17.97 -9.38
N GLY A 313 -18.67 -18.93 -8.54
CA GLY A 313 -18.64 -18.75 -7.10
C GLY A 313 -17.48 -17.86 -6.65
N ILE A 314 -17.59 -17.31 -5.44
CA ILE A 314 -16.52 -16.61 -4.75
C ILE A 314 -15.81 -17.60 -3.82
N ALA A 315 -14.54 -17.85 -4.07
CA ALA A 315 -13.73 -18.74 -3.24
C ALA A 315 -13.15 -18.03 -2.01
N HIS A 316 -12.77 -16.74 -2.16
CA HIS A 316 -12.16 -15.98 -1.07
C HIS A 316 -12.61 -14.53 -1.08
N TYR A 317 -12.85 -14.01 0.13
CA TYR A 317 -12.98 -12.59 0.42
C TYR A 317 -11.86 -12.15 1.33
N ILE A 318 -11.11 -11.16 0.94
CA ILE A 318 -9.96 -10.65 1.69
C ILE A 318 -10.18 -9.18 2.00
N THR A 319 -10.01 -8.80 3.27
CA THR A 319 -10.17 -7.43 3.72
C THR A 319 -9.10 -7.07 4.75
N GLY A 320 -8.74 -5.78 4.78
CA GLY A 320 -7.76 -5.25 5.74
C GLY A 320 -7.85 -3.75 5.96
N PRO A 321 -7.36 -3.26 7.13
CA PRO A 321 -7.35 -1.84 7.47
C PRO A 321 -6.20 -1.13 6.75
N SER A 322 -6.48 -0.48 5.64
CA SER A 322 -5.52 0.37 4.96
C SER A 322 -5.72 1.82 5.37
N ASN A 323 -4.64 2.56 5.64
CA ASN A 323 -4.74 3.95 6.01
C ASN A 323 -5.02 4.83 4.80
N TYR A 324 -6.04 5.66 4.92
CA TYR A 324 -6.40 6.69 3.95
C TYR A 324 -6.31 8.08 4.56
N THR A 325 -5.85 9.02 3.77
CA THR A 325 -5.78 10.45 4.07
C THR A 325 -6.80 11.17 3.19
N PRO A 326 -7.44 12.26 3.63
CA PRO A 326 -8.41 12.99 2.82
C PRO A 326 -7.83 13.57 1.53
N ASP A 327 -6.52 13.89 1.52
CA ASP A 327 -5.80 14.47 0.38
C ASP A 327 -5.19 13.42 -0.57
N GLY A 328 -5.31 12.11 -0.25
CA GLY A 328 -4.76 11.02 -1.04
C GLY A 328 -3.23 10.90 -1.02
N GLN A 329 -2.52 11.69 -0.19
CA GLN A 329 -1.06 11.67 -0.11
C GLN A 329 -0.58 10.81 1.06
N PRO A 330 0.46 9.98 0.91
CA PRO A 330 1.10 9.30 2.03
C PRO A 330 1.64 10.28 3.09
N ILE A 331 1.89 9.78 4.28
CA ILE A 331 2.51 10.53 5.38
C ILE A 331 3.91 9.97 5.59
N VAL A 332 4.91 10.67 5.06
CA VAL A 332 6.30 10.20 5.09
C VAL A 332 7.23 11.39 5.33
N GLY A 333 7.92 11.40 6.46
CA GLY A 333 8.84 12.50 6.76
C GLY A 333 9.26 12.57 8.23
N ALA A 334 10.03 13.60 8.54
CA ALA A 334 10.44 13.91 9.91
C ALA A 334 9.27 14.54 10.69
N SER A 335 9.18 14.20 11.98
CA SER A 335 8.21 14.84 12.87
C SER A 335 8.57 16.30 13.11
N PRO A 336 7.63 17.24 13.00
CA PRO A 336 7.87 18.59 13.46
C PRO A 336 8.05 18.62 14.98
N GLY A 337 9.02 19.36 15.46
CA GLY A 337 9.24 19.59 16.90
C GLY A 337 9.90 18.46 17.68
N ILE A 338 10.06 17.25 17.12
CA ILE A 338 10.75 16.13 17.78
C ILE A 338 11.86 15.60 16.87
N SER A 339 13.08 16.05 17.10
CA SER A 339 14.25 15.60 16.36
C SER A 339 14.48 14.10 16.51
N GLY A 340 14.83 13.41 15.43
CA GLY A 340 15.05 11.97 15.40
C GLY A 340 13.78 11.12 15.31
N LEU A 341 12.58 11.71 15.33
CA LEU A 341 11.33 10.99 15.05
C LEU A 341 10.93 11.15 13.59
N LEU A 342 10.68 10.03 12.93
CA LEU A 342 10.16 9.98 11.57
C LEU A 342 8.86 9.16 11.52
N VAL A 343 8.04 9.41 10.51
CA VAL A 343 6.78 8.70 10.26
C VAL A 343 6.77 8.14 8.85
N ALA A 344 6.22 6.93 8.69
CA ALA A 344 5.95 6.31 7.40
C ALA A 344 4.60 5.57 7.45
N SER A 345 3.54 6.22 6.99
CA SER A 345 2.16 5.70 7.04
C SER A 345 1.27 6.34 5.97
N GLY A 346 -0.06 6.22 6.10
CA GLY A 346 -1.02 6.90 5.22
C GLY A 346 -0.96 6.46 3.74
N CYS A 347 -0.73 5.18 3.47
CA CYS A 347 -0.41 4.68 2.13
C CYS A 347 -1.57 4.75 1.11
N ASN A 348 -2.78 5.12 1.50
CA ASN A 348 -3.96 5.23 0.64
C ASN A 348 -4.24 3.96 -0.19
N GLY A 349 -4.03 2.77 0.40
CA GLY A 349 -4.20 1.49 -0.29
C GLY A 349 -3.09 1.13 -1.30
N SER A 350 -2.03 1.92 -1.39
CA SER A 350 -0.90 1.70 -2.32
C SER A 350 0.42 1.37 -1.62
N GLY A 351 0.36 0.78 -0.41
CA GLY A 351 1.55 0.50 0.41
C GLY A 351 2.56 -0.42 -0.27
N ILE A 352 2.11 -1.42 -1.00
CA ILE A 352 2.97 -2.32 -1.77
C ILE A 352 3.69 -1.53 -2.87
N THR A 353 2.93 -0.76 -3.64
CA THR A 353 3.43 0.08 -4.74
C THR A 353 4.51 1.07 -4.30
N TYR A 354 4.34 1.71 -3.13
CA TYR A 354 5.25 2.76 -2.67
C TYR A 354 6.38 2.28 -1.77
N SER A 355 6.44 0.97 -1.48
CA SER A 355 7.26 0.42 -0.38
C SER A 355 8.74 0.82 -0.45
N ALA A 356 9.43 0.56 -1.56
CA ALA A 356 10.85 0.88 -1.66
C ALA A 356 11.10 2.38 -1.78
N GLY A 357 10.20 3.13 -2.43
CA GLY A 357 10.30 4.60 -2.50
C GLY A 357 10.20 5.24 -1.12
N VAL A 358 9.26 4.80 -0.29
CA VAL A 358 9.16 5.20 1.11
C VAL A 358 10.40 4.77 1.90
N GLY A 359 10.87 3.55 1.66
CA GLY A 359 12.10 3.03 2.28
C GLY A 359 13.32 3.92 1.96
N ARG A 360 13.49 4.28 0.68
CA ARG A 360 14.56 5.17 0.22
C ARG A 360 14.45 6.56 0.84
N LEU A 361 13.27 7.16 0.77
CA LEU A 361 13.03 8.51 1.31
C LEU A 361 13.35 8.60 2.80
N ILE A 362 12.86 7.66 3.61
CA ILE A 362 13.16 7.62 5.05
C ILE A 362 14.66 7.39 5.28
N ALA A 363 15.31 6.52 4.51
CA ALA A 363 16.75 6.30 4.65
C ALA A 363 17.58 7.55 4.30
N GLU A 364 17.17 8.32 3.30
CA GLU A 364 17.76 9.62 2.95
C GLU A 364 17.63 10.62 4.10
N LEU A 365 16.43 10.75 4.66
CA LEU A 365 16.19 11.64 5.80
C LEU A 365 17.01 11.23 7.05
N VAL A 366 17.15 9.93 7.33
CA VAL A 366 17.99 9.42 8.44
C VAL A 366 19.46 9.74 8.21
N CYS A 367 19.94 9.69 6.97
CA CYS A 367 21.32 10.03 6.60
C CYS A 367 21.57 11.53 6.51
N GLY A 368 20.54 12.36 6.49
CA GLY A 368 20.66 13.81 6.22
C GLY A 368 20.93 14.12 4.75
N ASP A 369 20.63 13.19 3.86
CA ASP A 369 20.76 13.38 2.42
C ASP A 369 19.58 14.19 1.85
N THR A 370 19.78 14.80 0.69
CA THR A 370 18.67 15.42 -0.05
C THR A 370 17.71 14.34 -0.54
N PRO A 371 16.40 14.45 -0.25
CA PRO A 371 15.39 13.52 -0.77
C PRO A 371 15.40 13.44 -2.29
N PHE A 372 15.22 12.24 -2.84
CA PHE A 372 15.19 12.01 -4.29
C PHE A 372 13.90 12.51 -4.96
N VAL A 373 12.92 12.90 -4.16
CA VAL A 373 11.63 13.48 -4.60
C VAL A 373 11.32 14.73 -3.78
N ASP A 374 10.46 15.60 -4.30
CA ASP A 374 9.82 16.62 -3.48
C ASP A 374 8.85 15.97 -2.50
N ALA A 375 9.25 15.92 -1.24
CA ALA A 375 8.47 15.30 -0.17
C ALA A 375 7.53 16.28 0.56
N SER A 376 7.41 17.53 0.12
CA SER A 376 6.65 18.58 0.82
C SER A 376 5.18 18.20 1.03
N ARG A 377 4.57 17.52 0.04
CA ARG A 377 3.18 17.02 0.14
C ARG A 377 3.04 15.76 1.00
N LEU A 378 4.14 15.10 1.36
CA LEU A 378 4.16 13.92 2.22
C LEU A 378 4.42 14.26 3.69
N ASP A 379 4.77 15.52 3.98
CA ASP A 379 5.19 15.99 5.30
C ASP A 379 4.12 15.69 6.38
N PRO A 380 4.50 15.02 7.50
CA PRO A 380 3.62 14.82 8.64
C PRO A 380 3.03 16.11 9.24
N ALA A 381 3.71 17.25 9.07
CA ALA A 381 3.26 18.56 9.57
C ALA A 381 2.07 19.16 8.82
N ARG A 382 1.71 18.62 7.65
CA ARG A 382 0.71 19.27 6.75
C ARG A 382 -0.70 19.39 7.29
N ALA A 383 -1.02 18.73 8.42
CA ALA A 383 -2.36 18.76 9.01
C ALA A 383 -2.38 18.55 10.54
N LEU A 384 -1.51 19.25 11.26
CA LEU A 384 -1.35 19.09 12.73
C LEU A 384 -2.57 19.48 13.57
N GLN A 385 -3.54 20.19 13.00
CA GLN A 385 -4.75 20.61 13.72
C GLN A 385 -5.92 19.61 13.57
N THR A 386 -5.69 18.49 12.90
CA THR A 386 -6.71 17.47 12.66
C THR A 386 -6.85 16.57 13.89
N ASP A 387 -8.05 16.34 14.37
CA ASP A 387 -8.33 15.24 15.29
C ASP A 387 -8.55 13.96 14.45
N PRO A 388 -7.62 12.98 14.46
CA PRO A 388 -7.73 11.77 13.66
C PRO A 388 -8.78 10.79 14.20
N PHE A 389 -9.42 11.10 15.32
CA PHE A 389 -10.46 10.28 15.94
C PHE A 389 -11.86 10.91 15.82
N ASP A 390 -11.94 12.14 15.29
CA ASP A 390 -13.21 12.79 15.02
C ASP A 390 -14.04 12.03 13.97
N PRO A 391 -15.33 11.75 14.24
CA PRO A 391 -16.16 10.99 13.30
C PRO A 391 -16.28 11.60 11.91
N ALA A 392 -16.32 12.92 11.79
CA ALA A 392 -16.40 13.60 10.48
C ALA A 392 -15.07 13.45 9.72
N PHE A 393 -13.93 13.49 10.43
CA PHE A 393 -12.63 13.24 9.83
C PHE A 393 -12.50 11.77 9.36
N LEU A 394 -12.95 10.81 10.17
CA LEU A 394 -12.96 9.40 9.79
C LEU A 394 -13.77 9.19 8.50
N GLN A 395 -14.95 9.83 8.39
CA GLN A 395 -15.77 9.78 7.18
C GLN A 395 -15.09 10.45 5.97
N ALA A 396 -14.33 11.53 6.16
CA ALA A 396 -13.55 12.14 5.08
C ALA A 396 -12.47 11.17 4.53
N CYS A 397 -11.81 10.39 5.39
CA CYS A 397 -10.88 9.35 4.97
C CYS A 397 -11.60 8.21 4.22
N ALA A 398 -12.79 7.80 4.67
CA ALA A 398 -13.61 6.81 3.98
C ALA A 398 -14.04 7.31 2.59
N HIS A 399 -14.47 8.58 2.50
CA HIS A 399 -14.81 9.21 1.22
C HIS A 399 -13.63 9.26 0.25
N ALA A 400 -12.43 9.60 0.74
CA ALA A 400 -11.21 9.57 -0.07
C ALA A 400 -10.93 8.16 -0.66
N ARG A 401 -11.25 7.10 0.08
CA ARG A 401 -11.18 5.72 -0.44
C ARG A 401 -12.22 5.47 -1.52
N ALA A 402 -13.48 5.88 -1.30
CA ALA A 402 -14.58 5.67 -2.24
C ALA A 402 -14.36 6.39 -3.58
N THR A 403 -13.78 7.59 -3.52
CA THR A 403 -13.57 8.46 -4.70
C THR A 403 -12.19 8.27 -5.36
N LYS A 404 -11.28 7.53 -4.74
CA LYS A 404 -9.96 7.26 -5.31
C LYS A 404 -10.09 6.69 -6.72
N SER A 405 -9.54 7.40 -7.70
CA SER A 405 -9.34 6.87 -9.05
C SER A 405 -8.40 5.66 -9.01
N THR A 406 -8.33 4.92 -10.06
CA THR A 406 -7.57 3.67 -10.21
C THR A 406 -6.16 3.70 -9.59
N GLY A 407 -5.76 2.61 -9.02
CA GLY A 407 -4.39 2.27 -8.60
C GLY A 407 -4.12 2.34 -7.12
#